data_d38c56fe082cd91fa24dac8252fd93ac
#
_entry.id   d38c56fe082cd91fa24dac8252fd93ac
#
_cell.length_a   1.000
_cell.length_b   1.000
_cell.length_c   1.000
_cell.angle_alpha   90.00
_cell.angle_beta   90.00
_cell.angle_gamma   90.00
#
_symmetry.space_group_name_H-M   'P 1'
#
loop_
_entity.id
_entity.type
_entity.pdbx_description
1 polymer ?
#
loop_
_entity_poly.entity_id
_entity_poly.type
_entity_poly.pdbx_seq_one_letter_code
_entity_poly.pdbx_strand_id
1 'polypeptide(L)'
;IFLAISIFLVLTSIFIKRLLLKFIFQKESYPLSNINFFNYNLKIFTFLLALFFIFISLLDPRWGNKSLNVDLEGIDLVIAIDISRSMQTKDEVPDRLQKAKSLATRLCAYLVGNRIGLTAFAGYAFNMLPLTTDIDALYSFINELSTEMIDVQGTNLEDAIKKALELFDFNDLTHKAVVIFTDGEDYEFSPIKEAKE
;
A
#
# COMPACT_ATOMS: atom_id res chain seq x y z
N ILE A 1 3.79 -24.05 5.78
CA ILE A 1 4.76 -24.93 5.09
C ILE A 1 5.93 -25.25 6.03
N PHE A 2 6.59 -24.29 6.66
CA PHE A 2 7.74 -24.51 7.56
C PHE A 2 7.42 -25.39 8.79
N LEU A 3 6.23 -25.19 9.38
CA LEU A 3 5.78 -25.98 10.52
C LEU A 3 5.57 -27.46 10.15
N ALA A 4 5.06 -27.73 8.96
CA ALA A 4 4.88 -29.09 8.44
C ALA A 4 6.24 -29.78 8.18
N ILE A 5 7.22 -29.05 7.64
CA ILE A 5 8.58 -29.56 7.39
C ILE A 5 9.29 -29.86 8.72
N SER A 6 9.18 -29.01 9.74
CA SER A 6 9.78 -29.26 11.04
C SER A 6 9.17 -30.49 11.74
N ILE A 7 7.86 -30.66 11.69
CA ILE A 7 7.19 -31.84 12.23
C ILE A 7 7.62 -33.12 11.48
N PHE A 8 7.74 -33.06 10.15
CA PHE A 8 8.20 -34.18 9.34
C PHE A 8 9.65 -34.58 9.70
N LEU A 9 10.55 -33.61 9.89
CA LEU A 9 11.93 -33.89 10.31
C LEU A 9 12.01 -34.50 11.71
N VAL A 10 11.20 -34.04 12.65
CA VAL A 10 11.11 -34.66 13.98
C VAL A 10 10.59 -36.09 13.92
N LEU A 11 9.54 -36.34 13.15
CA LEU A 11 8.96 -37.69 12.97
C LEU A 11 9.94 -38.64 12.28
N THR A 12 10.65 -38.17 11.25
CA THR A 12 11.70 -39.00 10.58
C THR A 12 12.85 -39.30 11.52
N SER A 13 13.28 -38.36 12.34
CA SER A 13 14.32 -38.56 13.36
C SER A 13 13.92 -39.64 14.38
N ILE A 14 12.67 -39.58 14.87
CA ILE A 14 12.12 -40.58 15.81
C ILE A 14 12.01 -41.92 15.15
N PHE A 15 11.57 -42.01 13.89
CA PHE A 15 11.46 -43.24 13.12
C PHE A 15 12.82 -43.90 12.88
N ILE A 16 13.81 -43.12 12.43
CA ILE A 16 15.20 -43.60 12.24
C ILE A 16 15.79 -44.10 13.57
N LYS A 17 15.56 -43.37 14.66
CA LYS A 17 16.00 -43.81 15.99
C LYS A 17 15.39 -45.13 16.43
N ARG A 18 14.09 -45.36 16.17
CA ARG A 18 13.41 -46.62 16.46
C ARG A 18 13.92 -47.78 15.59
N LEU A 19 14.20 -47.48 14.31
CA LEU A 19 14.73 -48.47 13.36
C LEU A 19 16.15 -48.88 13.72
N LEU A 20 17.02 -47.92 14.08
CA LEU A 20 18.37 -48.18 14.56
C LEU A 20 18.36 -48.97 15.88
N LEU A 21 17.50 -48.63 16.83
CA LEU A 21 17.37 -49.38 18.07
C LEU A 21 16.94 -50.81 17.82
N LYS A 22 15.94 -51.05 16.91
CA LYS A 22 15.53 -52.40 16.51
C LYS A 22 16.69 -53.23 15.92
N PHE A 23 17.49 -52.58 15.05
CA PHE A 23 18.62 -53.22 14.39
C PHE A 23 19.76 -53.57 15.40
N ILE A 24 19.96 -52.73 16.40
CA ILE A 24 20.97 -52.93 17.44
C ILE A 24 20.55 -54.04 18.42
N PHE A 25 19.24 -54.09 18.79
CA PHE A 25 18.75 -55.13 19.74
C PHE A 25 18.56 -56.51 19.12
N GLN A 26 18.59 -56.61 17.79
CA GLN A 26 18.41 -57.92 17.09
C GLN A 26 19.73 -58.67 16.89
N LYS A 27 20.87 -58.07 17.24
CA LYS A 27 22.19 -58.70 17.10
C LYS A 27 22.87 -58.84 18.46
N GLU A 28 22.49 -59.86 19.21
CA GLU A 28 23.27 -60.35 20.33
C GLU A 28 24.68 -60.69 19.86
N SER A 29 25.71 -60.01 20.41
CA SER A 29 27.14 -60.36 20.34
C SER A 29 28.01 -59.26 19.67
N TYR A 30 28.09 -58.08 20.24
CA TYR A 30 29.27 -57.21 20.04
C TYR A 30 29.70 -56.54 21.35
N PRO A 31 31.03 -56.44 21.64
CA PRO A 31 31.53 -55.82 22.86
C PRO A 31 31.21 -54.32 22.85
N LEU A 32 30.66 -53.87 23.96
CA LEU A 32 30.12 -52.51 24.23
C LEU A 32 31.12 -51.35 24.14
N SER A 33 32.39 -51.58 23.79
CA SER A 33 33.45 -50.58 23.83
C SER A 33 33.48 -49.61 22.63
N ASN A 34 32.89 -49.98 21.47
CA ASN A 34 32.99 -49.15 20.25
C ASN A 34 31.73 -48.39 19.90
N ILE A 35 30.62 -48.55 20.61
CA ILE A 35 29.33 -47.94 20.28
C ILE A 35 29.27 -46.51 20.75
N ASN A 36 30.03 -46.12 21.75
CA ASN A 36 29.91 -44.78 22.37
C ASN A 36 30.49 -43.65 21.51
N PHE A 37 31.56 -43.92 20.74
CA PHE A 37 32.23 -42.88 19.97
C PHE A 37 31.43 -42.45 18.72
N PHE A 38 30.86 -43.40 18.00
CA PHE A 38 29.99 -43.14 16.83
C PHE A 38 28.71 -42.43 17.22
N ASN A 39 28.07 -42.82 18.34
CA ASN A 39 26.86 -42.17 18.85
C ASN A 39 27.13 -40.77 19.35
N TYR A 40 28.32 -40.49 19.89
CA TYR A 40 28.69 -39.15 20.36
C TYR A 40 28.90 -38.17 19.18
N ASN A 41 29.62 -38.55 18.18
CA ASN A 41 29.87 -37.77 16.98
C ASN A 41 28.56 -37.52 16.18
N LEU A 42 27.67 -38.51 16.11
CA LEU A 42 26.35 -38.36 15.45
C LEU A 42 25.47 -37.34 16.19
N LYS A 43 25.52 -37.36 17.54
CA LYS A 43 24.76 -36.36 18.33
C LYS A 43 25.28 -34.95 18.12
N ILE A 44 26.60 -34.75 18.10
CA ILE A 44 27.20 -33.44 17.84
C ILE A 44 26.84 -32.97 16.42
N PHE A 45 26.92 -33.85 15.42
CA PHE A 45 26.58 -33.51 14.05
C PHE A 45 25.12 -33.08 13.92
N THR A 46 24.17 -33.83 14.52
CA THR A 46 22.74 -33.47 14.47
C THR A 46 22.45 -32.16 15.22
N PHE A 47 23.16 -31.91 16.33
CA PHE A 47 23.04 -30.64 17.07
C PHE A 47 23.54 -29.46 16.25
N LEU A 48 24.69 -29.57 15.60
CA LEU A 48 25.26 -28.54 14.74
C LEU A 48 24.38 -28.29 13.51
N LEU A 49 23.83 -29.34 12.95
CA LEU A 49 22.88 -29.23 11.82
C LEU A 49 21.60 -28.47 12.22
N ALA A 50 21.07 -28.75 13.41
CA ALA A 50 19.91 -28.05 13.94
C ALA A 50 20.21 -26.57 14.18
N LEU A 51 21.37 -26.25 14.76
CA LEU A 51 21.85 -24.88 14.95
C LEU A 51 22.00 -24.14 13.61
N PHE A 52 22.52 -24.79 12.60
CA PHE A 52 22.66 -24.23 11.25
C PHE A 52 21.31 -23.87 10.63
N PHE A 53 20.29 -24.72 10.74
CA PHE A 53 18.95 -24.41 10.24
C PHE A 53 18.25 -23.30 11.03
N ILE A 54 18.49 -23.22 12.36
CA ILE A 54 18.00 -22.10 13.17
C ILE A 54 18.65 -20.80 12.72
N PHE A 55 19.95 -20.81 12.45
CA PHE A 55 20.67 -19.64 11.96
C PHE A 55 20.16 -19.16 10.60
N ILE A 56 19.91 -20.08 9.65
CA ILE A 56 19.29 -19.74 8.36
C ILE A 56 17.88 -19.17 8.55
N SER A 57 17.10 -19.71 9.48
CA SER A 57 15.76 -19.21 9.79
C SER A 57 15.78 -17.77 10.35
N LEU A 58 16.79 -17.44 11.16
CA LEU A 58 16.97 -16.09 11.71
C LEU A 58 17.43 -15.05 10.66
N LEU A 59 18.06 -15.50 9.58
CA LEU A 59 18.48 -14.62 8.48
C LEU A 59 17.30 -14.11 7.64
N ASP A 60 16.07 -14.60 7.90
CA ASP A 60 14.84 -14.25 7.14
C ASP A 60 15.15 -14.07 5.62
N PRO A 61 15.58 -15.12 4.91
CA PRO A 61 15.95 -15.01 3.50
C PRO A 61 14.70 -14.66 2.69
N ARG A 62 14.46 -13.36 2.51
CA ARG A 62 13.40 -12.83 1.64
C ARG A 62 13.83 -13.00 0.20
N TRP A 63 13.67 -14.20 -0.31
CA TRP A 63 13.88 -14.49 -1.73
C TRP A 63 12.71 -13.92 -2.53
N GLY A 64 12.99 -12.78 -3.18
CA GLY A 64 12.12 -12.20 -4.19
C GLY A 64 11.01 -11.34 -3.64
N ASN A 65 11.34 -10.10 -3.23
CA ASN A 65 10.47 -9.01 -3.62
C ASN A 65 10.62 -8.86 -5.16
N LYS A 66 9.94 -9.73 -5.92
CA LYS A 66 9.43 -9.26 -7.18
C LYS A 66 8.49 -8.13 -6.78
N SER A 67 8.91 -6.88 -6.95
CA SER A 67 7.97 -5.85 -7.30
C SER A 67 7.20 -6.48 -8.47
N LEU A 68 6.02 -6.98 -8.21
CA LEU A 68 5.03 -7.15 -9.24
C LEU A 68 4.90 -5.71 -9.74
N ASN A 69 5.59 -5.39 -10.83
CA ASN A 69 5.09 -4.39 -11.74
C ASN A 69 3.78 -5.00 -12.22
N VAL A 70 2.75 -4.85 -11.41
CA VAL A 70 1.39 -4.89 -11.88
C VAL A 70 1.39 -3.70 -12.81
N ASP A 71 1.40 -3.96 -14.11
CA ASP A 71 1.00 -2.96 -15.08
C ASP A 71 -0.42 -2.60 -14.62
N LEU A 72 -0.48 -1.62 -13.73
CA LEU A 72 -1.73 -1.02 -13.31
C LEU A 72 -2.15 -0.22 -14.54
N GLU A 73 -2.95 -0.83 -15.41
CA GLU A 73 -3.83 -0.11 -16.32
C GLU A 73 -4.84 0.69 -15.47
N GLY A 74 -4.33 1.46 -14.51
CA GLY A 74 -5.07 2.28 -13.59
C GLY A 74 -4.98 3.73 -14.01
N ILE A 75 -5.93 4.51 -13.57
CA ILE A 75 -5.97 5.96 -13.73
C ILE A 75 -5.54 6.59 -12.41
N ASP A 76 -4.60 7.52 -12.49
CA ASP A 76 -4.31 8.45 -11.40
C ASP A 76 -5.21 9.66 -11.58
N LEU A 77 -6.12 9.84 -10.66
CA LEU A 77 -7.05 10.95 -10.68
C LEU A 77 -6.75 11.93 -9.54
N VAL A 78 -6.68 13.21 -9.84
CA VAL A 78 -6.72 14.25 -8.81
C VAL A 78 -8.04 14.99 -8.90
N ILE A 79 -8.76 15.07 -7.79
CA ILE A 79 -9.99 15.82 -7.64
C ILE A 79 -9.63 17.16 -7.00
N ALA A 80 -9.85 18.26 -7.71
CA ALA A 80 -9.68 19.61 -7.21
C ALA A 80 -11.07 20.23 -6.92
N ILE A 81 -11.31 20.64 -5.67
CA ILE A 81 -12.59 21.20 -5.24
C ILE A 81 -12.40 22.65 -4.83
N ASP A 82 -13.19 23.52 -5.47
CA ASP A 82 -13.29 24.93 -5.10
C ASP A 82 -14.00 25.07 -3.76
N ILE A 83 -13.33 25.74 -2.82
CA ILE A 83 -13.87 26.05 -1.50
C ILE A 83 -13.94 27.56 -1.26
N SER A 84 -14.02 28.35 -2.33
CA SER A 84 -14.26 29.80 -2.26
C SER A 84 -15.65 30.11 -1.70
N ARG A 85 -15.86 31.35 -1.25
CA ARG A 85 -17.15 31.76 -0.66
C ARG A 85 -18.30 31.73 -1.64
N SER A 86 -18.07 31.87 -2.94
CA SER A 86 -19.08 31.74 -3.97
C SER A 86 -19.75 30.36 -3.94
N MET A 87 -19.00 29.32 -3.55
CA MET A 87 -19.50 27.95 -3.40
C MET A 87 -20.51 27.76 -2.24
N GLN A 88 -20.71 28.74 -1.37
CA GLN A 88 -21.78 28.74 -0.35
C GLN A 88 -23.14 29.21 -0.89
N THR A 89 -23.18 29.64 -2.15
CA THR A 89 -24.43 30.10 -2.77
C THR A 89 -25.46 28.97 -2.82
N LYS A 90 -26.71 29.29 -2.39
CA LYS A 90 -27.81 28.32 -2.27
C LYS A 90 -28.73 28.33 -3.50
N ASP A 91 -28.18 28.51 -4.67
CA ASP A 91 -28.90 28.30 -5.95
C ASP A 91 -29.02 26.81 -6.29
N GLU A 92 -28.15 25.99 -5.68
CA GLU A 92 -28.21 24.54 -5.68
C GLU A 92 -28.53 24.02 -4.27
N VAL A 93 -29.22 22.86 -4.19
CA VAL A 93 -29.66 22.31 -2.89
C VAL A 93 -28.65 21.24 -2.42
N PRO A 94 -28.08 21.39 -1.21
CA PRO A 94 -28.24 22.45 -0.20
C PRO A 94 -27.43 23.72 -0.50
N ASP A 95 -26.26 23.61 -1.11
CA ASP A 95 -25.38 24.64 -1.64
C ASP A 95 -24.42 24.03 -2.68
N ARG A 96 -23.69 24.88 -3.44
CA ARG A 96 -22.78 24.43 -4.49
C ARG A 96 -21.67 23.52 -3.96
N LEU A 97 -21.09 23.86 -2.79
CA LEU A 97 -20.00 23.05 -2.19
C LEU A 97 -20.49 21.65 -1.80
N GLN A 98 -21.66 21.54 -1.18
CA GLN A 98 -22.22 20.22 -0.81
C GLN A 98 -22.56 19.39 -2.06
N LYS A 99 -23.02 20.04 -3.11
CA LYS A 99 -23.25 19.37 -4.39
C LYS A 99 -21.94 18.87 -5.01
N ALA A 100 -20.88 19.71 -5.01
CA ALA A 100 -19.54 19.32 -5.48
C ALA A 100 -19.00 18.12 -4.68
N LYS A 101 -19.09 18.14 -3.36
CA LYS A 101 -18.72 17.02 -2.49
C LYS A 101 -19.47 15.74 -2.82
N SER A 102 -20.79 15.84 -3.00
CA SER A 102 -21.63 14.69 -3.35
C SER A 102 -21.23 14.09 -4.70
N LEU A 103 -20.97 14.94 -5.71
CA LEU A 103 -20.51 14.49 -7.03
C LEU A 103 -19.12 13.87 -6.97
N ALA A 104 -18.18 14.48 -6.22
CA ALA A 104 -16.85 13.94 -6.02
C ALA A 104 -16.91 12.57 -5.34
N THR A 105 -17.69 12.42 -4.27
CA THR A 105 -17.90 11.14 -3.56
C THR A 105 -18.47 10.07 -4.51
N ARG A 106 -19.45 10.43 -5.34
CA ARG A 106 -20.00 9.50 -6.34
C ARG A 106 -18.99 9.12 -7.39
N LEU A 107 -18.17 10.06 -7.87
CA LEU A 107 -17.09 9.77 -8.82
C LEU A 107 -16.10 8.77 -8.23
N CYS A 108 -15.66 8.96 -6.97
CA CYS A 108 -14.78 8.04 -6.28
C CYS A 108 -15.36 6.61 -6.20
N ALA A 109 -16.67 6.48 -5.96
CA ALA A 109 -17.35 5.19 -5.92
C ALA A 109 -17.28 4.41 -7.24
N TYR A 110 -17.27 5.11 -8.39
CA TYR A 110 -17.10 4.47 -9.71
C TYR A 110 -15.65 4.10 -10.03
N LEU A 111 -14.68 4.71 -9.34
CA LEU A 111 -13.26 4.57 -9.64
C LEU A 111 -12.51 3.73 -8.58
N VAL A 112 -13.23 2.87 -7.87
CA VAL A 112 -12.64 1.94 -6.89
C VAL A 112 -11.52 1.13 -7.55
N GLY A 113 -10.35 1.07 -6.89
CA GLY A 113 -9.16 0.38 -7.41
C GLY A 113 -8.16 1.29 -8.14
N ASN A 114 -8.54 2.55 -8.43
CA ASN A 114 -7.62 3.57 -8.94
C ASN A 114 -7.02 4.40 -7.81
N ARG A 115 -5.92 5.11 -8.09
CA ARG A 115 -5.34 6.06 -7.14
C ARG A 115 -6.02 7.41 -7.30
N ILE A 116 -6.53 7.96 -6.21
CA ILE A 116 -7.22 9.24 -6.23
C ILE A 116 -6.59 10.18 -5.20
N GLY A 117 -6.26 11.39 -5.61
CA GLY A 117 -5.78 12.46 -4.76
C GLY A 117 -6.82 13.58 -4.61
N LEU A 118 -6.68 14.40 -3.58
CA LEU A 118 -7.59 15.52 -3.30
C LEU A 118 -6.81 16.82 -3.12
N THR A 119 -7.20 17.83 -3.88
CA THR A 119 -6.72 19.22 -3.77
C THR A 119 -7.89 20.13 -3.46
N ALA A 120 -7.72 21.06 -2.54
CA ALA A 120 -8.68 22.12 -2.29
C ALA A 120 -8.08 23.46 -2.73
N PHE A 121 -8.93 24.35 -3.26
CA PHE A 121 -8.46 25.64 -3.72
C PHE A 121 -9.51 26.74 -3.54
N ALA A 122 -9.02 27.98 -3.44
CA ALA A 122 -9.76 29.22 -3.49
C ALA A 122 -8.82 30.32 -4.02
N GLY A 123 -8.43 31.31 -3.26
CA GLY A 123 -7.38 32.28 -3.63
C GLY A 123 -5.98 31.67 -3.79
N TYR A 124 -5.74 30.50 -3.21
CA TYR A 124 -4.59 29.64 -3.43
C TYR A 124 -5.02 28.16 -3.32
N ALA A 125 -4.16 27.23 -3.75
CA ALA A 125 -4.45 25.81 -3.68
C ALA A 125 -3.51 25.07 -2.73
N PHE A 126 -4.01 23.96 -2.15
CA PHE A 126 -3.20 23.05 -1.34
C PHE A 126 -3.69 21.61 -1.48
N ASN A 127 -2.74 20.70 -1.33
CA ASN A 127 -3.02 19.26 -1.42
C ASN A 127 -3.51 18.75 -0.06
N MET A 128 -4.74 18.22 -0.03
CA MET A 128 -5.36 17.64 1.16
C MET A 128 -4.96 16.18 1.34
N LEU A 129 -4.91 15.44 0.24
CA LEU A 129 -4.62 14.01 0.26
C LEU A 129 -3.77 13.64 -0.96
N PRO A 130 -2.62 12.98 -0.78
CA PRO A 130 -1.86 12.43 -1.89
C PRO A 130 -2.61 11.30 -2.60
N LEU A 131 -2.13 10.85 -3.76
CA LEU A 131 -2.70 9.73 -4.47
C LEU A 131 -2.78 8.48 -3.58
N THR A 132 -3.99 8.01 -3.34
CA THR A 132 -4.27 6.84 -2.50
C THR A 132 -5.35 5.96 -3.12
N THR A 133 -5.36 4.69 -2.76
CA THR A 133 -6.44 3.75 -3.06
C THR A 133 -7.45 3.62 -1.89
N ASP A 134 -7.21 4.32 -0.79
CA ASP A 134 -8.07 4.32 0.39
C ASP A 134 -9.25 5.27 0.19
N ILE A 135 -10.37 4.69 -0.20
CA ILE A 135 -11.62 5.40 -0.48
C ILE A 135 -12.26 5.97 0.79
N ASP A 136 -12.10 5.30 1.95
CA ASP A 136 -12.68 5.77 3.21
C ASP A 136 -11.95 7.01 3.72
N ALA A 137 -10.63 7.05 3.59
CA ALA A 137 -9.84 8.25 3.86
C ALA A 137 -10.28 9.40 2.93
N LEU A 138 -10.42 9.13 1.63
CA LEU A 138 -10.86 10.13 0.66
C LEU A 138 -12.23 10.72 1.01
N TYR A 139 -13.22 9.88 1.35
CA TYR A 139 -14.54 10.34 1.79
C TYR A 139 -14.47 11.22 3.04
N SER A 140 -13.63 10.87 4.00
CA SER A 140 -13.43 11.64 5.22
C SER A 140 -12.91 13.04 4.90
N PHE A 141 -11.86 13.16 4.07
CA PHE A 141 -11.30 14.44 3.67
C PHE A 141 -12.26 15.28 2.80
N ILE A 142 -13.02 14.67 1.86
CA ILE A 142 -14.02 15.39 1.09
C ILE A 142 -15.12 15.97 2.00
N ASN A 143 -15.57 15.22 3.01
CA ASN A 143 -16.58 15.69 3.94
C ASN A 143 -16.09 16.81 4.85
N GLU A 144 -14.80 16.83 5.20
CA GLU A 144 -14.19 17.85 6.05
C GLU A 144 -14.03 19.19 5.36
N LEU A 145 -13.96 19.24 4.01
CA LEU A 145 -13.81 20.49 3.26
C LEU A 145 -14.83 21.56 3.69
N SER A 146 -14.35 22.76 3.92
CA SER A 146 -15.20 23.92 4.20
C SER A 146 -14.59 25.18 3.61
N THR A 147 -15.41 26.19 3.36
CA THR A 147 -14.97 27.49 2.86
C THR A 147 -14.15 28.28 3.89
N GLU A 148 -14.14 27.83 5.16
CA GLU A 148 -13.38 28.45 6.25
C GLU A 148 -11.93 27.97 6.30
N MET A 149 -11.56 26.95 5.51
CA MET A 149 -10.21 26.40 5.49
C MET A 149 -9.19 27.32 4.83
N ILE A 150 -9.65 28.26 4.03
CA ILE A 150 -8.81 29.24 3.31
C ILE A 150 -9.22 30.67 3.69
N ASP A 151 -8.28 31.42 4.25
CA ASP A 151 -8.51 32.83 4.59
C ASP A 151 -8.52 33.73 3.35
N VAL A 152 -7.66 33.44 2.36
CA VAL A 152 -7.56 34.20 1.10
C VAL A 152 -8.67 33.70 0.15
N GLN A 153 -9.64 34.58 -0.05
CA GLN A 153 -10.77 34.29 -0.93
C GLN A 153 -10.45 34.67 -2.38
N GLY A 154 -11.18 34.06 -3.30
CA GLY A 154 -10.98 34.14 -4.74
C GLY A 154 -10.96 32.75 -5.35
N THR A 155 -10.76 32.63 -6.66
CA THR A 155 -10.68 31.35 -7.36
C THR A 155 -9.44 31.39 -8.25
N ASN A 156 -8.38 30.69 -7.86
CA ASN A 156 -7.12 30.61 -8.60
C ASN A 156 -6.98 29.19 -9.21
N LEU A 157 -7.48 29.05 -10.43
CA LEU A 157 -7.43 27.78 -11.17
C LEU A 157 -6.01 27.40 -11.59
N GLU A 158 -5.14 28.38 -11.85
CA GLU A 158 -3.74 28.10 -12.21
C GLU A 158 -3.03 27.39 -11.07
N ASP A 159 -3.17 27.91 -9.85
CA ASP A 159 -2.55 27.30 -8.67
C ASP A 159 -3.18 25.92 -8.35
N ALA A 160 -4.50 25.76 -8.56
CA ALA A 160 -5.19 24.50 -8.41
C ALA A 160 -4.61 23.43 -9.35
N ILE A 161 -4.38 23.76 -10.61
CA ILE A 161 -3.79 22.84 -11.60
C ILE A 161 -2.34 22.51 -11.22
N LYS A 162 -1.53 23.52 -10.87
CA LYS A 162 -0.14 23.31 -10.43
C LYS A 162 -0.06 22.35 -9.24
N LYS A 163 -0.89 22.57 -8.21
CA LYS A 163 -0.94 21.72 -7.02
C LYS A 163 -1.44 20.31 -7.32
N ALA A 164 -2.41 20.17 -8.21
CA ALA A 164 -2.87 18.86 -8.66
C ALA A 164 -1.75 18.11 -9.42
N LEU A 165 -0.99 18.78 -10.27
CA LEU A 165 0.12 18.17 -11.02
C LEU A 165 1.25 17.70 -10.11
N GLU A 166 1.52 18.40 -8.98
CA GLU A 166 2.51 17.98 -7.98
C GLU A 166 2.22 16.60 -7.36
N LEU A 167 0.99 16.13 -7.40
CA LEU A 167 0.60 14.83 -6.86
C LEU A 167 0.92 13.65 -7.80
N PHE A 168 1.14 13.89 -9.07
CA PHE A 168 1.42 12.85 -10.04
C PHE A 168 2.90 12.45 -10.07
N ASP A 169 3.16 11.16 -10.16
CA ASP A 169 4.47 10.67 -10.59
C ASP A 169 4.46 10.48 -12.11
N PHE A 170 5.19 11.34 -12.81
CA PHE A 170 5.28 11.30 -14.27
C PHE A 170 6.17 10.15 -14.80
N ASN A 171 6.87 9.43 -13.92
CA ASN A 171 7.62 8.23 -14.31
C ASN A 171 6.70 6.99 -14.39
N ASP A 172 5.53 7.03 -13.73
CA ASP A 172 4.54 5.96 -13.82
C ASP A 172 3.83 5.99 -15.19
N LEU A 173 3.61 4.82 -15.78
CA LEU A 173 2.91 4.65 -17.06
C LEU A 173 1.38 4.76 -16.95
N THR A 174 0.84 5.09 -15.79
CA THR A 174 -0.60 5.25 -15.55
C THR A 174 -1.14 6.47 -16.30
N HIS A 175 -2.40 6.38 -16.74
CA HIS A 175 -3.11 7.56 -17.25
C HIS A 175 -3.38 8.55 -16.13
N LYS A 176 -3.21 9.84 -16.42
CA LYS A 176 -3.35 10.92 -15.44
C LYS A 176 -4.51 11.81 -15.82
N ALA A 177 -5.37 12.14 -14.86
CA ALA A 177 -6.51 13.01 -15.06
C ALA A 177 -6.71 13.93 -13.86
N VAL A 178 -7.13 15.17 -14.14
CA VAL A 178 -7.56 16.13 -13.11
C VAL A 178 -9.02 16.46 -13.36
N VAL A 179 -9.85 16.35 -12.32
CA VAL A 179 -11.25 16.77 -12.35
C VAL A 179 -11.42 17.95 -11.40
N ILE A 180 -11.89 19.08 -11.92
CA ILE A 180 -12.06 20.31 -11.17
C ILE A 180 -13.56 20.57 -10.97
N PHE A 181 -13.94 20.77 -9.71
CA PHE A 181 -15.28 21.20 -9.31
C PHE A 181 -15.22 22.67 -8.91
N THR A 182 -15.76 23.54 -9.72
CA THR A 182 -15.80 25.01 -9.52
C THR A 182 -17.10 25.57 -10.09
N ASP A 183 -17.50 26.76 -9.66
CA ASP A 183 -18.59 27.52 -10.27
C ASP A 183 -18.15 28.37 -11.48
N GLY A 184 -16.84 28.36 -11.78
CA GLY A 184 -16.28 28.98 -12.96
C GLY A 184 -16.00 30.50 -12.83
N GLU A 185 -16.14 31.08 -11.65
CA GLU A 185 -15.78 32.49 -11.40
C GLU A 185 -14.27 32.61 -11.18
N ASP A 186 -13.49 32.63 -12.27
CA ASP A 186 -12.03 32.85 -12.21
C ASP A 186 -11.74 34.35 -12.44
N TYR A 187 -11.06 34.97 -11.48
CA TYR A 187 -10.82 36.41 -11.50
C TYR A 187 -9.44 36.83 -12.04
N GLU A 188 -8.50 35.88 -12.25
CA GLU A 188 -7.11 36.36 -12.44
C GLU A 188 -6.32 35.79 -13.62
N PHE A 189 -6.63 34.58 -14.24
CA PHE A 189 -5.67 34.04 -15.22
C PHE A 189 -6.21 33.07 -16.25
N SER A 190 -5.38 32.79 -17.27
CA SER A 190 -5.64 31.86 -18.36
C SER A 190 -5.13 30.45 -18.01
N PRO A 191 -5.95 29.55 -17.47
CA PRO A 191 -5.55 28.20 -17.04
C PRO A 191 -5.07 27.30 -18.18
N ILE A 192 -5.25 27.76 -19.44
CA ILE A 192 -4.94 26.99 -20.66
C ILE A 192 -3.44 26.75 -20.85
N LYS A 193 -2.60 27.59 -20.26
CA LYS A 193 -1.14 27.53 -20.45
C LYS A 193 -0.53 26.39 -19.64
N GLU A 194 -1.00 26.21 -18.40
CA GLU A 194 -0.50 25.19 -17.48
C GLU A 194 -1.03 23.77 -17.82
N ALA A 195 -2.20 23.68 -18.46
CA ALA A 195 -2.77 22.41 -18.88
C ALA A 195 -2.12 21.80 -20.15
N LYS A 196 -1.16 22.52 -20.77
CA LYS A 196 -0.46 22.07 -22.01
C LYS A 196 0.96 21.57 -21.77
N GLU A 197 1.50 21.75 -20.57
CA GLU A 197 2.79 21.19 -20.16
C GLU A 197 2.59 19.78 -19.57
#